data_c490611691fbf16d77a048bcefb6c9a1
#
_entry.id   c490611691fbf16d77a048bcefb6c9a1
#
_cell.length_a   1.000
_cell.length_b   1.000
_cell.length_c   1.000
_cell.angle_alpha   90.00
_cell.angle_beta   90.00
_cell.angle_gamma   90.00
#
_symmetry.space_group_name_H-M   'P 1'
#
loop_
_entity.id
_entity.type
_entity.pdbx_description
1 polymer ?
#
loop_
_entity_poly.entity_id
_entity_poly.type
_entity_poly.pdbx_seq_one_letter_code
_entity_poly.pdbx_strand_id
1 'polypeptide(L)'
;MADKACVQRLQKEFKALSREPVPHVVAKPSPSDILEWHFVLEGSEGTPFQGGFYYGKLKFPPDYPFKPPGISMITPNGRFATHKKICMSMSDFHPESWNPMWSVSRLLLQTPVPRAQTAYMGVKKMDNAPTTGSINSTVEEKQLLAKQSLACNVKSATFRKLFPELVDKHNELLRLAKEEVERAAAEAAAKAAAPGTSKSGSEGGSQNSVRSRSKGRKTEESTAGGGGQQRNDAVHAR
;
A
#
# COMPACT_ATOMS: atom_id res chain seq x y z
N MET A 1 -28.69 4.15 -22.63
CA MET A 1 -28.81 5.36 -21.83
C MET A 1 -29.13 4.96 -20.40
N ALA A 2 -28.64 5.71 -19.39
CA ALA A 2 -29.00 5.44 -18.01
C ALA A 2 -30.50 5.72 -17.79
N ASP A 3 -31.17 4.86 -17.00
CA ASP A 3 -32.52 5.12 -16.56
C ASP A 3 -32.56 6.36 -15.65
N LYS A 4 -33.65 7.13 -15.71
CA LYS A 4 -33.87 8.33 -14.90
C LYS A 4 -33.74 8.02 -13.40
N ALA A 5 -34.23 6.87 -12.96
CA ALA A 5 -34.13 6.43 -11.57
C ALA A 5 -32.67 6.15 -11.17
N CYS A 6 -31.88 5.55 -12.04
CA CYS A 6 -30.45 5.33 -11.85
C CYS A 6 -29.70 6.67 -11.67
N VAL A 7 -29.95 7.61 -12.57
CA VAL A 7 -29.32 8.96 -12.50
C VAL A 7 -29.64 9.65 -11.19
N GLN A 8 -30.93 9.67 -10.80
CA GLN A 8 -31.38 10.28 -9.55
C GLN A 8 -30.75 9.60 -8.32
N ARG A 9 -30.65 8.26 -8.35
CA ARG A 9 -30.00 7.51 -7.27
C ARG A 9 -28.52 7.89 -7.13
N LEU A 10 -27.76 7.91 -8.23
CA LEU A 10 -26.35 8.29 -8.22
C LEU A 10 -26.12 9.73 -7.78
N GLN A 11 -26.97 10.67 -8.22
CA GLN A 11 -26.91 12.06 -7.76
C GLN A 11 -27.15 12.19 -6.25
N LYS A 12 -28.11 11.45 -5.70
CA LYS A 12 -28.38 11.41 -4.26
C LYS A 12 -27.18 10.86 -3.49
N GLU A 13 -26.57 9.80 -3.99
CA GLU A 13 -25.39 9.19 -3.35
C GLU A 13 -24.18 10.11 -3.39
N PHE A 14 -23.95 10.81 -4.49
CA PHE A 14 -22.89 11.79 -4.57
C PHE A 14 -23.10 12.93 -3.57
N LYS A 15 -24.34 13.43 -3.48
CA LYS A 15 -24.70 14.47 -2.52
C LYS A 15 -24.52 14.00 -1.07
N ALA A 16 -24.89 12.75 -0.77
CA ALA A 16 -24.69 12.17 0.56
C ALA A 16 -23.21 12.05 0.89
N LEU A 17 -22.39 11.52 -0.03
CA LEU A 17 -20.95 11.39 0.14
C LEU A 17 -20.23 12.74 0.31
N SER A 18 -20.76 13.79 -0.33
CA SER A 18 -20.24 15.15 -0.19
C SER A 18 -20.60 15.79 1.15
N ARG A 19 -21.72 15.42 1.74
CA ARG A 19 -22.16 15.92 3.07
C ARG A 19 -21.48 15.18 4.21
N GLU A 20 -21.36 13.89 4.08
CA GLU A 20 -20.77 12.97 5.07
C GLU A 20 -19.60 12.22 4.40
N PRO A 21 -18.43 12.87 4.27
CA PRO A 21 -17.27 12.26 3.67
C PRO A 21 -16.84 11.02 4.45
N VAL A 22 -16.52 9.97 3.74
CA VAL A 22 -15.94 8.77 4.33
C VAL A 22 -14.45 9.01 4.55
N PRO A 23 -13.92 8.80 5.76
CA PRO A 23 -12.50 8.97 6.03
C PRO A 23 -11.64 8.14 5.05
N HIS A 24 -10.58 8.74 4.54
CA HIS A 24 -9.63 8.13 3.60
C HIS A 24 -10.23 7.70 2.25
N VAL A 25 -11.41 8.20 1.89
CA VAL A 25 -12.09 7.92 0.63
C VAL A 25 -12.56 9.20 -0.01
N VAL A 26 -12.16 9.43 -1.23
CA VAL A 26 -12.71 10.50 -2.08
C VAL A 26 -13.28 9.86 -3.34
N ALA A 27 -14.52 10.20 -3.71
CA ALA A 27 -15.11 9.71 -4.94
C ALA A 27 -15.94 10.79 -5.62
N LYS A 28 -15.80 10.88 -6.94
CA LYS A 28 -16.47 11.89 -7.76
C LYS A 28 -16.95 11.24 -9.07
N PRO A 29 -18.17 11.55 -9.54
CA PRO A 29 -18.62 11.11 -10.84
C PRO A 29 -17.81 11.78 -11.96
N SER A 30 -17.67 11.09 -13.09
CA SER A 30 -17.14 11.69 -14.31
C SER A 30 -18.05 12.82 -14.78
N PRO A 31 -17.51 13.98 -15.16
CA PRO A 31 -18.32 15.08 -15.69
C PRO A 31 -19.09 14.74 -16.97
N SER A 32 -18.62 13.76 -17.73
CA SER A 32 -19.20 13.33 -18.99
C SER A 32 -20.14 12.14 -18.88
N ASP A 33 -20.03 11.33 -17.81
CA ASP A 33 -20.83 10.11 -17.64
C ASP A 33 -21.09 9.84 -16.16
N ILE A 34 -22.30 10.06 -15.71
CA ILE A 34 -22.72 9.80 -14.32
C ILE A 34 -22.59 8.30 -13.93
N LEU A 35 -22.55 7.39 -14.90
CA LEU A 35 -22.36 5.98 -14.69
C LEU A 35 -20.89 5.60 -14.47
N GLU A 36 -19.96 6.53 -14.69
CA GLU A 36 -18.54 6.33 -14.39
C GLU A 36 -18.14 7.22 -13.21
N TRP A 37 -17.68 6.60 -12.13
CA TRP A 37 -17.14 7.32 -10.99
C TRP A 37 -15.66 6.99 -10.83
N HIS A 38 -14.94 8.00 -10.37
CA HIS A 38 -13.54 7.90 -10.01
C HIS A 38 -13.41 8.00 -8.51
N PHE A 39 -12.56 7.17 -7.92
CA PHE A 39 -12.32 7.20 -6.48
C PHE A 39 -10.83 7.12 -6.17
N VAL A 40 -10.46 7.66 -5.01
CA VAL A 40 -9.14 7.50 -4.42
C VAL A 40 -9.30 6.99 -3.00
N LEU A 41 -8.56 5.94 -2.68
CA LEU A 41 -8.47 5.37 -1.36
C LEU A 41 -7.08 5.68 -0.78
N GLU A 42 -7.02 6.16 0.43
CA GLU A 42 -5.78 6.34 1.17
C GLU A 42 -5.43 5.08 1.96
N GLY A 43 -4.17 4.66 1.88
CA GLY A 43 -3.68 3.45 2.54
C GLY A 43 -3.65 3.58 4.05
N SER A 44 -4.27 2.61 4.74
CA SER A 44 -4.37 2.60 6.19
C SER A 44 -3.04 2.37 6.87
N GLU A 45 -2.86 2.97 8.03
CA GLU A 45 -1.72 2.74 8.90
C GLU A 45 -1.60 1.28 9.29
N GLY A 46 -0.37 0.82 9.51
CA GLY A 46 -0.08 -0.57 9.87
C GLY A 46 -0.27 -1.59 8.75
N THR A 47 -0.51 -1.14 7.52
CA THR A 47 -0.61 -2.02 6.34
C THR A 47 0.55 -1.77 5.36
N PRO A 48 0.85 -2.74 4.45
CA PRO A 48 1.82 -2.52 3.38
C PRO A 48 1.44 -1.40 2.41
N PHE A 49 0.23 -0.88 2.53
CA PHE A 49 -0.35 0.15 1.66
C PHE A 49 -0.28 1.56 2.27
N GLN A 50 0.22 1.68 3.48
CA GLN A 50 0.27 2.94 4.24
C GLN A 50 0.94 4.07 3.46
N GLY A 51 0.33 5.25 3.48
CA GLY A 51 0.80 6.45 2.79
C GLY A 51 0.59 6.44 1.27
N GLY A 52 0.00 5.36 0.72
CA GLY A 52 -0.36 5.29 -0.69
C GLY A 52 -1.73 5.92 -0.99
N PHE A 53 -1.89 6.39 -2.23
CA PHE A 53 -3.14 6.94 -2.78
C PHE A 53 -3.55 6.12 -3.99
N TYR A 54 -4.61 5.34 -3.85
CA TYR A 54 -5.02 4.31 -4.79
C TYR A 54 -6.22 4.76 -5.59
N TYR A 55 -5.98 5.19 -6.81
CA TYR A 55 -6.98 5.66 -7.76
C TYR A 55 -7.62 4.49 -8.49
N GLY A 56 -8.94 4.52 -8.59
CA GLY A 56 -9.72 3.50 -9.28
C GLY A 56 -10.99 4.07 -9.89
N LYS A 57 -11.76 3.17 -10.50
CA LYS A 57 -13.03 3.47 -11.17
C LYS A 57 -14.13 2.53 -10.73
N LEU A 58 -15.34 3.07 -10.63
CA LEU A 58 -16.60 2.34 -10.59
C LEU A 58 -17.31 2.54 -11.92
N LYS A 59 -17.82 1.47 -12.50
CA LYS A 59 -18.71 1.53 -13.68
C LYS A 59 -20.07 0.98 -13.29
N PHE A 60 -21.05 1.85 -13.25
CA PHE A 60 -22.43 1.51 -12.91
C PHE A 60 -23.19 1.00 -14.14
N PRO A 61 -23.99 -0.07 -14.00
CA PRO A 61 -24.90 -0.46 -15.05
C PRO A 61 -26.09 0.51 -15.14
N PRO A 62 -26.78 0.58 -16.29
CA PRO A 62 -27.97 1.41 -16.43
C PRO A 62 -29.08 1.07 -15.42
N ASP A 63 -29.14 -0.17 -15.00
CA ASP A 63 -30.14 -0.72 -14.05
C ASP A 63 -29.74 -0.53 -12.57
N TYR A 64 -28.69 0.27 -12.28
CA TYR A 64 -28.33 0.57 -10.89
C TYR A 64 -29.49 1.32 -10.20
N PRO A 65 -29.89 0.98 -8.96
CA PRO A 65 -29.20 0.13 -7.98
C PRO A 65 -29.57 -1.36 -8.02
N PHE A 66 -30.35 -1.84 -8.98
CA PHE A 66 -30.80 -3.24 -9.01
C PHE A 66 -29.67 -4.20 -9.40
N LYS A 67 -28.68 -3.72 -10.15
CA LYS A 67 -27.46 -4.45 -10.47
C LYS A 67 -26.23 -3.76 -9.90
N PRO A 68 -25.23 -4.53 -9.45
CA PRO A 68 -24.01 -3.99 -8.86
C PRO A 68 -23.10 -3.32 -9.90
N PRO A 69 -22.26 -2.37 -9.45
CA PRO A 69 -21.21 -1.78 -10.31
C PRO A 69 -20.00 -2.70 -10.44
N GLY A 70 -19.29 -2.56 -11.56
CA GLY A 70 -17.93 -3.06 -11.71
C GLY A 70 -16.93 -2.12 -11.06
N ILE A 71 -15.86 -2.67 -10.47
CA ILE A 71 -14.79 -1.93 -9.85
C ILE A 71 -13.44 -2.31 -10.48
N SER A 72 -12.55 -1.35 -10.66
CA SER A 72 -11.19 -1.56 -11.16
C SER A 72 -10.22 -0.55 -10.56
N MET A 73 -8.95 -0.97 -10.40
CA MET A 73 -7.86 -0.08 -9.96
C MET A 73 -7.11 0.46 -11.18
N ILE A 74 -6.68 1.71 -11.07
CA ILE A 74 -5.81 2.36 -12.06
C ILE A 74 -4.40 2.44 -11.50
N THR A 75 -4.24 2.80 -10.24
CA THR A 75 -2.94 2.84 -9.57
C THR A 75 -2.41 1.43 -9.36
N PRO A 76 -1.16 1.15 -9.77
CA PRO A 76 -0.45 -0.06 -9.36
C PRO A 76 -0.38 -0.16 -7.84
N ASN A 77 -0.80 -1.30 -7.28
CA ASN A 77 -0.95 -1.46 -5.84
C ASN A 77 -0.40 -2.79 -5.29
N GLY A 78 0.04 -3.70 -6.17
CA GLY A 78 0.59 -4.99 -5.77
C GLY A 78 -0.42 -6.01 -5.27
N ARG A 79 -1.73 -5.70 -5.28
CA ARG A 79 -2.79 -6.64 -4.92
C ARG A 79 -3.71 -6.95 -6.09
N PHE A 80 -4.00 -5.97 -6.93
CA PHE A 80 -4.87 -6.11 -8.09
C PHE A 80 -4.20 -5.61 -9.36
N ALA A 81 -4.46 -6.30 -10.45
CA ALA A 81 -4.04 -5.87 -11.78
C ALA A 81 -4.75 -4.57 -12.13
N THR A 82 -3.99 -3.63 -12.68
CA THR A 82 -4.53 -2.35 -13.15
C THR A 82 -5.47 -2.54 -14.34
N HIS A 83 -6.52 -1.72 -14.40
CA HIS A 83 -7.53 -1.69 -15.47
C HIS A 83 -8.32 -2.98 -15.66
N LYS A 84 -8.18 -3.96 -14.76
CA LYS A 84 -9.00 -5.17 -14.75
C LYS A 84 -10.09 -5.08 -13.70
N LYS A 85 -11.25 -5.65 -14.00
CA LYS A 85 -12.32 -5.78 -13.03
C LYS A 85 -11.89 -6.67 -11.88
N ILE A 86 -12.29 -6.28 -10.68
CA ILE A 86 -11.99 -6.98 -9.44
C ILE A 86 -13.24 -7.74 -8.99
N CYS A 87 -13.07 -9.04 -8.76
CA CYS A 87 -14.13 -9.87 -8.19
C CYS A 87 -14.24 -9.59 -6.69
N MET A 88 -15.35 -9.00 -6.31
CA MET A 88 -15.72 -8.71 -4.91
C MET A 88 -17.19 -9.06 -4.68
N SER A 89 -17.55 -9.40 -3.46
CA SER A 89 -18.92 -9.76 -3.09
C SER A 89 -19.96 -8.69 -3.42
N MET A 90 -19.53 -7.43 -3.57
CA MET A 90 -20.41 -6.29 -3.89
C MET A 90 -20.18 -5.78 -5.32
N SER A 91 -19.54 -6.55 -6.18
CA SER A 91 -19.27 -6.17 -7.56
C SER A 91 -20.14 -6.94 -8.54
N ASP A 92 -20.06 -6.56 -9.81
CA ASP A 92 -20.79 -7.19 -10.91
C ASP A 92 -20.40 -8.66 -11.19
N PHE A 93 -19.45 -9.21 -10.44
CA PHE A 93 -19.16 -10.65 -10.44
C PHE A 93 -20.13 -11.47 -9.58
N HIS A 94 -20.79 -10.84 -8.62
CA HIS A 94 -21.67 -11.50 -7.65
C HIS A 94 -23.01 -10.78 -7.54
N PRO A 95 -23.80 -10.72 -8.64
CA PRO A 95 -25.09 -10.05 -8.64
C PRO A 95 -26.08 -10.70 -7.65
N GLU A 96 -25.92 -11.99 -7.35
CA GLU A 96 -26.72 -12.74 -6.40
C GLU A 96 -26.56 -12.29 -4.94
N SER A 97 -25.39 -11.73 -4.61
CA SER A 97 -25.11 -11.23 -3.26
C SER A 97 -25.34 -9.72 -3.12
N TRP A 98 -25.67 -9.05 -4.21
CA TRP A 98 -25.87 -7.60 -4.23
C TRP A 98 -27.18 -7.20 -3.54
N ASN A 99 -27.12 -6.14 -2.74
CA ASN A 99 -28.31 -5.54 -2.15
C ASN A 99 -28.48 -4.10 -2.69
N PRO A 100 -29.60 -3.78 -3.35
CA PRO A 100 -29.89 -2.44 -3.88
C PRO A 100 -29.91 -1.30 -2.85
N MET A 101 -30.03 -1.64 -1.57
CA MET A 101 -29.96 -0.67 -0.47
C MET A 101 -28.53 -0.23 -0.14
N TRP A 102 -27.53 -0.92 -0.67
CA TRP A 102 -26.14 -0.55 -0.44
C TRP A 102 -25.79 0.73 -1.21
N SER A 103 -24.95 1.54 -0.57
CA SER A 103 -24.48 2.81 -1.14
C SER A 103 -23.07 2.68 -1.75
N VAL A 104 -22.69 3.67 -2.56
CA VAL A 104 -21.32 3.81 -3.06
C VAL A 104 -20.34 3.93 -1.91
N SER A 105 -20.67 4.65 -0.85
CA SER A 105 -19.84 4.76 0.35
C SER A 105 -19.55 3.40 0.97
N ARG A 106 -20.57 2.55 1.10
CA ARG A 106 -20.44 1.19 1.63
C ARG A 106 -19.56 0.32 0.74
N LEU A 107 -19.76 0.38 -0.58
CA LEU A 107 -18.94 -0.32 -1.56
C LEU A 107 -17.45 0.05 -1.42
N LEU A 108 -17.14 1.33 -1.38
CA LEU A 108 -15.77 1.84 -1.27
C LEU A 108 -15.12 1.47 0.07
N LEU A 109 -15.90 1.47 1.14
CA LEU A 109 -15.46 1.02 2.47
C LEU A 109 -15.06 -0.45 2.50
N GLN A 110 -15.64 -1.29 1.67
CA GLN A 110 -15.37 -2.72 1.61
C GLN A 110 -14.33 -3.10 0.55
N THR A 111 -13.80 -2.13 -0.20
CA THR A 111 -12.75 -2.39 -1.18
C THR A 111 -11.47 -2.85 -0.46
N PRO A 112 -10.93 -4.04 -0.79
CA PRO A 112 -9.84 -4.67 -0.04
C PRO A 112 -8.44 -4.11 -0.30
N VAL A 113 -8.32 -3.01 -0.98
CA VAL A 113 -7.11 -2.20 -1.09
C VAL A 113 -7.47 -0.89 -0.42
N PRO A 114 -6.76 -0.43 0.36
CA PRO A 114 -5.64 -0.40 1.26
C PRO A 114 -6.03 -0.33 2.74
N ARG A 115 -7.10 -0.96 3.15
CA ARG A 115 -7.60 -0.84 4.53
C ARG A 115 -7.26 -2.07 5.37
N ALA A 116 -6.75 -1.82 6.57
CA ALA A 116 -6.82 -2.80 7.65
C ALA A 116 -8.31 -2.96 8.01
N GLN A 117 -8.92 -4.01 7.54
CA GLN A 117 -10.37 -4.28 7.66
C GLN A 117 -10.85 -4.60 9.06
N THR A 118 -10.04 -4.41 10.09
CA THR A 118 -10.30 -4.98 11.40
C THR A 118 -11.07 -4.06 12.36
N ALA A 119 -11.23 -2.77 12.07
CA ALA A 119 -11.73 -1.87 13.11
C ALA A 119 -13.21 -1.45 13.01
N TYR A 120 -13.85 -1.51 11.84
CA TYR A 120 -15.13 -0.81 11.70
C TYR A 120 -16.39 -1.65 11.54
N MET A 121 -16.35 -2.95 11.24
CA MET A 121 -17.56 -3.73 10.97
C MET A 121 -17.53 -5.21 11.36
N GLY A 122 -16.70 -5.69 12.26
CA GLY A 122 -16.74 -7.11 12.66
C GLY A 122 -16.57 -8.09 11.47
N VAL A 123 -16.09 -7.59 10.33
CA VAL A 123 -15.86 -8.41 9.15
C VAL A 123 -14.61 -9.23 9.38
N LYS A 124 -14.76 -10.54 9.37
CA LYS A 124 -13.66 -11.51 9.40
C LYS A 124 -12.56 -11.04 8.46
N LYS A 125 -11.30 -11.14 8.95
CA LYS A 125 -10.07 -10.97 8.17
C LYS A 125 -10.33 -11.46 6.75
N MET A 126 -10.38 -10.52 5.79
CA MET A 126 -10.56 -10.95 4.39
C MET A 126 -9.34 -11.77 4.03
N ASP A 127 -9.59 -13.04 3.76
CA ASP A 127 -8.58 -13.96 3.34
C ASP A 127 -7.82 -13.37 2.14
N ASN A 128 -6.50 -13.49 2.16
CA ASN A 128 -5.64 -13.20 1.02
C ASN A 128 -5.89 -14.18 -0.15
N ALA A 129 -7.07 -14.79 -0.19
CA ALA A 129 -7.47 -15.70 -1.23
C ALA A 129 -7.36 -15.00 -2.60
N PRO A 130 -6.76 -15.65 -3.58
CA PRO A 130 -6.70 -15.12 -4.93
C PRO A 130 -8.12 -15.00 -5.48
N THR A 131 -8.47 -13.80 -5.94
CA THR A 131 -9.75 -13.50 -6.61
C THR A 131 -9.47 -13.05 -8.04
N THR A 132 -10.47 -13.06 -8.91
CA THR A 132 -10.30 -12.54 -10.27
C THR A 132 -9.78 -11.11 -10.23
N GLY A 133 -8.69 -10.87 -10.93
CA GLY A 133 -7.98 -9.58 -10.94
C GLY A 133 -6.94 -9.42 -9.85
N SER A 134 -6.79 -10.36 -8.90
CA SER A 134 -5.72 -10.30 -7.92
C SER A 134 -4.36 -10.66 -8.53
N ILE A 135 -3.30 -10.07 -7.97
CA ILE A 135 -1.90 -10.38 -8.26
C ILE A 135 -1.17 -10.63 -6.95
N ASN A 136 -0.10 -11.41 -7.03
CA ASN A 136 0.79 -11.62 -5.89
C ASN A 136 1.98 -10.68 -5.99
N SER A 137 2.29 -9.98 -4.90
CA SER A 137 3.51 -9.21 -4.75
C SER A 137 3.97 -9.26 -3.30
N THR A 138 5.24 -8.96 -3.07
CA THR A 138 5.81 -8.92 -1.72
C THR A 138 5.32 -7.71 -0.93
N VAL A 139 5.62 -7.68 0.36
CA VAL A 139 5.30 -6.53 1.22
C VAL A 139 6.11 -5.31 0.79
N GLU A 140 7.38 -5.52 0.46
CA GLU A 140 8.32 -4.49 0.02
C GLU A 140 7.87 -3.85 -1.31
N GLU A 141 7.42 -4.68 -2.26
CA GLU A 141 6.86 -4.19 -3.52
C GLU A 141 5.61 -3.34 -3.30
N LYS A 142 4.71 -3.77 -2.41
CA LYS A 142 3.51 -2.99 -2.05
C LYS A 142 3.87 -1.65 -1.42
N GLN A 143 4.85 -1.63 -0.50
CA GLN A 143 5.35 -0.41 0.12
C GLN A 143 6.02 0.54 -0.88
N LEU A 144 6.78 0.01 -1.84
CA LEU A 144 7.36 0.81 -2.92
C LEU A 144 6.28 1.43 -3.79
N LEU A 145 5.29 0.63 -4.20
CA LEU A 145 4.15 1.10 -4.99
C LEU A 145 3.31 2.13 -4.22
N ALA A 146 3.16 1.98 -2.91
CA ALA A 146 2.49 2.95 -2.06
C ALA A 146 3.17 4.33 -2.14
N LYS A 147 4.49 4.38 -1.97
CA LYS A 147 5.28 5.62 -2.07
C LYS A 147 5.18 6.28 -3.44
N GLN A 148 5.07 5.50 -4.51
CA GLN A 148 5.01 5.98 -5.89
C GLN A 148 3.59 6.29 -6.36
N SER A 149 2.57 5.89 -5.62
CA SER A 149 1.16 5.89 -6.04
C SER A 149 0.66 7.27 -6.44
N LEU A 150 0.91 8.30 -5.63
CA LEU A 150 0.46 9.67 -5.90
C LEU A 150 1.16 10.26 -7.12
N ALA A 151 2.47 10.07 -7.25
CA ALA A 151 3.25 10.47 -8.42
C ALA A 151 2.78 9.78 -9.71
N CYS A 152 2.32 8.52 -9.61
CA CYS A 152 1.69 7.82 -10.73
C CYS A 152 0.35 8.44 -11.10
N ASN A 153 -0.48 8.76 -10.11
CA ASN A 153 -1.84 9.29 -10.32
C ASN A 153 -1.85 10.66 -10.98
N VAL A 154 -0.93 11.56 -10.58
CA VAL A 154 -0.86 12.93 -11.14
C VAL A 154 -0.46 12.97 -12.63
N LYS A 155 0.02 11.85 -13.20
CA LYS A 155 0.25 11.75 -14.64
C LYS A 155 -1.07 11.73 -15.43
N SER A 156 -2.16 11.28 -14.82
CA SER A 156 -3.47 11.22 -15.46
C SER A 156 -4.12 12.61 -15.51
N ALA A 157 -4.51 13.07 -16.70
CA ALA A 157 -5.25 14.33 -16.88
C ALA A 157 -6.60 14.29 -16.15
N THR A 158 -7.31 13.16 -16.21
CA THR A 158 -8.58 12.96 -15.51
C THR A 158 -8.41 13.06 -14.00
N PHE A 159 -7.35 12.45 -13.44
CA PHE A 159 -7.05 12.57 -12.03
C PHE A 159 -6.82 14.01 -11.59
N ARG A 160 -5.97 14.75 -12.32
CA ARG A 160 -5.70 16.16 -12.02
C ARG A 160 -6.95 17.04 -12.05
N LYS A 161 -7.87 16.76 -12.99
CA LYS A 161 -9.13 17.50 -13.10
C LYS A 161 -10.10 17.18 -11.96
N LEU A 162 -10.18 15.92 -11.54
CA LEU A 162 -11.14 15.49 -10.53
C LEU A 162 -10.65 15.68 -9.09
N PHE A 163 -9.35 15.59 -8.86
CA PHE A 163 -8.73 15.61 -7.52
C PHE A 163 -7.60 16.64 -7.41
N PRO A 164 -7.88 17.94 -7.67
CA PRO A 164 -6.85 18.98 -7.58
C PRO A 164 -6.22 19.05 -6.20
N GLU A 165 -6.98 18.80 -5.13
CA GLU A 165 -6.50 18.75 -3.75
C GLU A 165 -5.39 17.72 -3.51
N LEU A 166 -5.42 16.60 -4.24
CA LEU A 166 -4.37 15.57 -4.17
C LEU A 166 -3.16 15.92 -5.06
N VAL A 167 -3.37 16.73 -6.09
CA VAL A 167 -2.26 17.30 -6.88
C VAL A 167 -1.48 18.30 -6.03
N ASP A 168 -2.17 19.17 -5.29
CA ASP A 168 -1.54 20.12 -4.38
C ASP A 168 -0.77 19.40 -3.27
N LYS A 169 -1.36 18.35 -2.71
CA LYS A 169 -0.67 17.48 -1.73
C LYS A 169 0.60 16.85 -2.33
N HIS A 170 0.57 16.41 -3.56
CA HIS A 170 1.76 15.88 -4.25
C HIS A 170 2.86 16.93 -4.39
N ASN A 171 2.50 18.13 -4.85
CA ASN A 171 3.45 19.23 -5.03
C ASN A 171 4.09 19.64 -3.70
N GLU A 172 3.30 19.67 -2.63
CA GLU A 172 3.80 19.96 -1.27
C GLU A 172 4.78 18.89 -0.78
N LEU A 173 4.46 17.61 -0.98
CA LEU A 173 5.37 16.50 -0.63
C LEU A 173 6.69 16.59 -1.41
N LEU A 174 6.65 16.97 -2.69
CA LEU A 174 7.85 17.18 -3.49
C LEU A 174 8.70 18.36 -2.97
N ARG A 175 8.03 19.45 -2.55
CA ARG A 175 8.72 20.61 -1.97
C ARG A 175 9.45 20.23 -0.68
N LEU A 176 8.74 19.56 0.24
CA LEU A 176 9.32 19.12 1.51
C LEU A 176 10.48 18.14 1.32
N ALA A 177 10.36 17.21 0.37
CA ALA A 177 11.43 16.27 0.06
C ALA A 177 12.69 16.97 -0.49
N LYS A 178 12.52 18.01 -1.31
CA LYS A 178 13.65 18.83 -1.80
C LYS A 178 14.33 19.59 -0.67
N GLU A 179 13.56 20.24 0.18
CA GLU A 179 14.08 20.99 1.34
C GLU A 179 14.85 20.06 2.30
N GLU A 180 14.36 18.84 2.49
CA GLU A 180 15.03 17.84 3.34
C GLU A 180 16.38 17.42 2.74
N VAL A 181 16.44 17.17 1.42
CA VAL A 181 17.67 16.82 0.72
C VAL A 181 18.69 17.97 0.78
N GLU A 182 18.24 19.22 0.55
CA GLU A 182 19.10 20.39 0.63
C GLU A 182 19.64 20.60 2.05
N ARG A 183 18.81 20.43 3.06
CA ARG A 183 19.23 20.52 4.47
C ARG A 183 20.25 19.43 4.82
N ALA A 184 20.00 18.18 4.40
CA ALA A 184 20.93 17.08 4.63
C ALA A 184 22.27 17.30 3.92
N ALA A 185 22.26 17.85 2.70
CA ALA A 185 23.48 18.20 1.96
C ALA A 185 24.26 19.33 2.64
N ALA A 186 23.59 20.37 3.13
CA ALA A 186 24.21 21.47 3.86
C ALA A 186 24.84 20.99 5.18
N GLU A 187 24.14 20.12 5.92
CA GLU A 187 24.65 19.53 7.16
C GLU A 187 25.88 18.65 6.91
N ALA A 188 25.86 17.83 5.85
CA ALA A 188 27.02 17.03 5.45
C ALA A 188 28.23 17.89 5.05
N ALA A 189 27.99 18.98 4.32
CA ALA A 189 29.04 19.92 3.94
C ALA A 189 29.63 20.65 5.17
N ALA A 190 28.79 21.07 6.10
CA ALA A 190 29.27 21.71 7.36
C ALA A 190 30.09 20.74 8.21
N LYS A 191 29.71 19.45 8.23
CA LYS A 191 30.45 18.42 8.96
C LYS A 191 31.81 18.09 8.31
N ALA A 192 31.91 18.18 6.98
CA ALA A 192 33.15 18.00 6.24
C ALA A 192 34.08 19.19 6.35
N ALA A 193 33.56 20.41 6.60
CA ALA A 193 34.32 21.65 6.74
C ALA A 193 34.85 21.92 8.17
N ALA A 194 34.46 21.09 9.17
CA ALA A 194 34.94 21.22 10.55
C ALA A 194 36.44 20.84 10.58
N PRO A 195 37.35 21.77 11.00
CA PRO A 195 38.78 21.49 11.05
C PRO A 195 39.06 20.43 12.11
N GLY A 196 39.65 19.32 11.69
CA GLY A 196 40.18 18.31 12.59
C GLY A 196 41.16 18.95 13.57
N THR A 197 40.78 18.98 14.84
CA THR A 197 41.71 19.33 15.92
C THR A 197 42.77 18.24 15.98
N SER A 198 43.89 18.49 15.30
CA SER A 198 45.14 17.77 15.48
C SER A 198 45.62 18.06 16.91
N LYS A 199 45.45 17.10 17.80
CA LYS A 199 46.21 17.08 19.07
C LYS A 199 47.65 16.73 18.73
N SER A 200 48.50 17.77 18.67
CA SER A 200 49.90 17.62 18.85
C SER A 200 50.19 17.30 20.31
N GLY A 201 50.48 16.06 20.61
CA GLY A 201 50.99 15.63 21.91
C GLY A 201 52.49 15.48 21.79
N SER A 202 53.19 16.30 22.55
CA SER A 202 54.64 16.36 22.69
C SER A 202 55.18 15.09 23.38
N GLU A 203 56.41 14.85 22.96
CA GLU A 203 57.38 13.85 23.44
C GLU A 203 57.56 13.74 24.95
N GLY A 204 57.80 12.52 25.42
CA GLY A 204 58.37 12.24 26.71
C GLY A 204 58.83 10.78 26.76
N GLY A 205 60.12 10.57 26.52
CA GLY A 205 60.75 9.29 26.48
C GLY A 205 60.91 8.62 27.87
N SER A 206 61.02 7.35 27.91
CA SER A 206 62.04 6.62 28.65
C SER A 206 61.96 5.12 28.41
N GLN A 207 63.12 4.60 28.27
CA GLN A 207 63.59 3.24 28.06
C GLN A 207 63.14 2.24 29.10
N ASN A 208 62.97 1.04 28.75
CA ASN A 208 63.68 -0.22 29.17
C ASN A 208 62.77 -1.42 29.13
N SER A 209 63.12 -2.34 28.29
CA SER A 209 63.91 -3.53 28.55
C SER A 209 63.06 -4.81 28.78
N VAL A 210 63.21 -5.70 27.84
CA VAL A 210 63.64 -7.09 27.91
C VAL A 210 62.64 -8.20 28.17
N ARG A 211 62.68 -9.14 27.21
CA ARG A 211 62.57 -10.61 27.26
C ARG A 211 61.19 -11.23 27.44
N SER A 212 60.77 -11.92 26.43
CA SER A 212 61.16 -13.21 25.87
C SER A 212 60.23 -14.36 26.28
N ARG A 213 59.99 -15.15 25.28
CA ARG A 213 59.66 -16.57 25.26
C ARG A 213 58.20 -16.96 25.46
N SER A 214 57.60 -17.48 24.46
CA SER A 214 57.73 -18.71 23.66
C SER A 214 56.70 -19.77 23.99
N LYS A 215 56.25 -20.33 22.93
CA LYS A 215 55.74 -21.73 22.79
C LYS A 215 54.42 -22.01 23.51
N GLY A 216 53.51 -22.62 22.86
CA GLY A 216 53.41 -23.59 21.80
C GLY A 216 52.08 -24.22 21.88
N ARG A 217 51.68 -24.59 20.75
CA ARG A 217 51.38 -25.94 20.33
C ARG A 217 50.03 -26.51 20.77
N LYS A 218 49.24 -26.70 19.73
CA LYS A 218 48.76 -28.00 19.20
C LYS A 218 47.49 -28.58 19.81
N THR A 219 46.59 -28.79 18.89
CA THR A 219 45.97 -30.04 18.42
C THR A 219 45.01 -30.65 19.43
N GLU A 220 43.97 -31.18 19.07
CA GLU A 220 43.41 -32.24 18.24
C GLU A 220 41.92 -32.31 18.59
N GLU A 221 41.04 -32.36 17.69
CA GLU A 221 40.53 -33.51 16.91
C GLU A 221 39.70 -34.48 17.74
N SER A 222 38.61 -34.77 17.15
CA SER A 222 37.92 -36.05 17.00
C SER A 222 36.54 -36.10 17.63
N THR A 223 35.64 -36.32 16.79
CA THR A 223 34.94 -37.49 16.27
C THR A 223 33.67 -37.84 17.02
N ALA A 224 32.69 -37.92 16.19
CA ALA A 224 31.90 -39.07 15.80
C ALA A 224 30.71 -39.42 16.70
N GLY A 225 29.60 -39.56 16.04
CA GLY A 225 28.92 -40.82 15.97
C GLY A 225 27.45 -40.77 16.31
N GLY A 226 26.70 -41.17 15.34
CA GLY A 226 25.69 -42.19 15.30
C GLY A 226 24.30 -41.67 15.66
N GLY A 227 23.34 -41.75 14.85
CA GLY A 227 22.80 -42.92 14.16
C GLY A 227 21.49 -43.28 14.84
N GLY A 228 20.40 -43.30 14.09
CA GLY A 228 19.11 -43.76 14.61
C GLY A 228 17.93 -43.51 13.69
N GLN A 229 17.83 -44.34 12.75
CA GLN A 229 16.75 -44.58 11.80
C GLN A 229 15.65 -45.39 12.50
N GLN A 230 14.36 -45.08 12.20
CA GLN A 230 13.24 -46.05 12.10
C GLN A 230 11.96 -45.22 11.91
N ARG A 231 11.29 -45.26 10.77
CA ARG A 231 10.41 -46.24 10.11
C ARG A 231 9.15 -46.59 10.91
N ASN A 232 8.12 -46.56 10.11
CA ASN A 232 6.85 -47.28 10.15
C ASN A 232 5.70 -46.55 10.89
N ASP A 233 4.47 -46.66 10.52
CA ASP A 233 3.73 -47.22 9.40
C ASP A 233 2.32 -46.60 9.48
N ALA A 234 1.75 -46.45 8.31
CA ALA A 234 0.38 -46.64 7.90
C ALA A 234 -0.62 -47.13 8.94
N VAL A 235 -1.88 -46.71 8.81
CA VAL A 235 -3.09 -47.50 8.58
C VAL A 235 -4.37 -46.66 8.79
N HIS A 236 -5.12 -46.46 7.75
CA HIS A 236 -6.51 -46.75 7.43
C HIS A 236 -7.68 -46.26 8.32
N ALA A 237 -8.58 -45.64 7.61
CA ALA A 237 -10.03 -45.89 7.55
C ALA A 237 -10.95 -45.24 8.61
N ARG A 238 -11.74 -44.37 8.27
CA ARG A 238 -13.14 -44.43 7.75
C ARG A 238 -13.63 -43.02 7.39
#